data_67dae186b6fd8ff1763c056f1dd7e9f1
#
_entry.id   67dae186b6fd8ff1763c056f1dd7e9f1
#
_cell.length_a   1.000
_cell.length_b   1.000
_cell.length_c   1.000
_cell.angle_alpha   90.00
_cell.angle_beta   90.00
_cell.angle_gamma   90.00
#
_symmetry.space_group_name_H-M   'P 1'
#
loop_
_entity.id
_entity.type
_entity.pdbx_description
1 polymer ?
#
loop_
_entity_poly.entity_id
_entity_poly.type
_entity_poly.pdbx_seq_one_letter_code
_entity_poly.pdbx_strand_id
1 'polypeptide(L)'
;IIILAITAGILLWYSYETKRLADLTAKEIKINIKPIIIVFRIDSYLRVKNIGKSPALNIRVKDVIRTDSSNNRNDNYVFKFTEIAVCGSEKEIGAGITPHCNGKPIITSGEADNIIKYFLDYNSLAQGQNYELIIDYEDIEKGKWRSISIVDNKGVHFKEVKELN
;
A
#
# COMPACT_ATOMS: atom_id res chain seq x y z
N ILE A 1 19.09 53.89 22.68
CA ILE A 1 17.72 53.44 22.37
C ILE A 1 17.62 52.84 20.96
N ILE A 2 18.14 53.51 19.92
CA ILE A 2 18.07 53.06 18.51
C ILE A 2 18.77 51.70 18.31
N ILE A 3 19.97 51.51 18.86
CA ILE A 3 20.71 50.24 18.78
C ILE A 3 19.93 49.11 19.41
N LEU A 4 19.33 49.33 20.56
CA LEU A 4 18.51 48.30 21.27
C LEU A 4 17.30 47.90 20.44
N ALA A 5 16.61 48.82 19.78
CA ALA A 5 15.48 48.54 18.91
C ALA A 5 15.89 47.72 17.67
N ILE A 6 17.02 48.05 17.07
CA ILE A 6 17.57 47.27 15.92
C ILE A 6 17.94 45.85 16.35
N THR A 7 18.62 45.71 17.50
CA THR A 7 19.02 44.40 18.03
C THR A 7 17.79 43.54 18.34
N ALA A 8 16.77 44.12 18.95
CA ALA A 8 15.50 43.42 19.23
C ALA A 8 14.81 43.00 17.92
N GLY A 9 14.79 43.82 16.90
CA GLY A 9 14.25 43.48 15.58
C GLY A 9 14.97 42.30 14.92
N ILE A 10 16.30 42.31 14.99
CA ILE A 10 17.14 41.22 14.45
C ILE A 10 16.85 39.90 15.21
N LEU A 11 16.78 39.95 16.55
CA LEU A 11 16.50 38.77 17.35
C LEU A 11 15.11 38.18 17.07
N LEU A 12 14.09 39.02 16.92
CA LEU A 12 12.75 38.57 16.54
C LEU A 12 12.72 37.92 15.15
N TRP A 13 13.41 38.53 14.18
CA TRP A 13 13.50 37.97 12.85
C TRP A 13 14.25 36.61 12.84
N TYR A 14 15.36 36.51 13.57
CA TYR A 14 16.10 35.26 13.74
C TYR A 14 15.24 34.15 14.38
N SER A 15 14.48 34.50 15.41
CA SER A 15 13.58 33.57 16.10
C SER A 15 12.50 33.07 15.15
N TYR A 16 11.92 33.96 14.34
CA TYR A 16 10.93 33.58 13.32
C TYR A 16 11.49 32.64 12.25
N GLU A 17 12.66 32.98 11.68
CA GLU A 17 13.31 32.13 10.66
C GLU A 17 13.74 30.79 11.24
N THR A 18 14.25 30.74 12.45
CA THR A 18 14.60 29.48 13.14
C THR A 18 13.39 28.57 13.31
N LYS A 19 12.26 29.12 13.72
CA LYS A 19 11.00 28.38 13.83
C LYS A 19 10.55 27.85 12.48
N ARG A 20 10.57 28.69 11.45
CA ARG A 20 10.20 28.30 10.08
C ARG A 20 11.07 27.17 9.55
N LEU A 21 12.40 27.26 9.75
CA LEU A 21 13.33 26.21 9.36
C LEU A 21 13.08 24.91 10.12
N ALA A 22 12.80 24.97 11.41
CA ALA A 22 12.46 23.79 12.22
C ALA A 22 11.17 23.13 11.72
N ASP A 23 10.14 23.89 11.38
CA ASP A 23 8.89 23.37 10.83
C ASP A 23 9.09 22.72 9.44
N LEU A 24 9.93 23.30 8.57
CA LEU A 24 10.26 22.73 7.27
C LEU A 24 11.05 21.43 7.44
N THR A 25 12.07 21.41 8.31
CA THR A 25 12.87 20.23 8.60
C THR A 25 12.01 19.10 9.18
N ALA A 26 11.09 19.42 10.09
CA ALA A 26 10.17 18.44 10.65
C ALA A 26 9.26 17.83 9.55
N LYS A 27 8.77 18.65 8.61
CA LYS A 27 7.98 18.16 7.47
C LYS A 27 8.81 17.26 6.55
N GLU A 28 10.04 17.65 6.21
CA GLU A 28 10.93 16.83 5.39
C GLU A 28 11.27 15.50 6.04
N ILE A 29 11.55 15.50 7.34
CA ILE A 29 11.78 14.28 8.11
C ILE A 29 10.53 13.39 8.05
N LYS A 30 9.35 13.94 8.30
CA LYS A 30 8.09 13.19 8.27
C LYS A 30 7.83 12.53 6.91
N ILE A 31 8.11 13.23 5.81
CA ILE A 31 7.97 12.68 4.45
C ILE A 31 8.99 11.56 4.21
N ASN A 32 10.22 11.73 4.68
CA ASN A 32 11.32 10.79 4.44
C ASN A 32 11.23 9.49 5.25
N ILE A 33 10.51 9.49 6.38
CA ILE A 33 10.40 8.31 7.25
C ILE A 33 9.08 7.54 7.07
N LYS A 34 8.16 8.01 6.21
CA LYS A 34 6.88 7.30 6.02
C LYS A 34 7.08 5.88 5.47
N PRO A 35 6.21 4.94 5.83
CA PRO A 35 6.19 3.63 5.19
C PRO A 35 5.67 3.76 3.75
N ILE A 36 6.21 2.95 2.85
CA ILE A 36 5.75 2.85 1.45
C ILE A 36 5.58 1.37 1.15
N ILE A 37 4.33 0.95 1.03
CA ILE A 37 4.00 -0.44 0.75
C ILE A 37 3.83 -0.64 -0.74
N ILE A 38 4.57 -1.59 -1.30
CA ILE A 38 4.40 -2.06 -2.67
C ILE A 38 4.02 -3.54 -2.66
N VAL A 39 3.30 -3.93 -3.69
CA VAL A 39 3.03 -5.34 -3.96
C VAL A 39 3.88 -5.79 -5.12
N PHE A 40 4.40 -6.98 -5.02
CA PHE A 40 5.07 -7.64 -6.11
C PHE A 40 4.77 -9.14 -6.03
N ARG A 41 5.09 -9.83 -7.09
CA ARG A 41 4.87 -11.26 -7.17
C ARG A 41 6.20 -12.00 -7.24
N ILE A 42 6.29 -13.09 -6.48
CA ILE A 42 7.33 -14.10 -6.65
C ILE A 42 6.60 -15.43 -6.87
N ASP A 43 6.86 -16.05 -8.01
CA ASP A 43 6.20 -17.30 -8.43
C ASP A 43 4.67 -17.18 -8.43
N SER A 44 4.00 -17.96 -7.60
CA SER A 44 2.53 -17.96 -7.46
C SER A 44 2.02 -17.14 -6.28
N TYR A 45 2.89 -16.42 -5.57
CA TYR A 45 2.51 -15.72 -4.34
C TYR A 45 2.63 -14.21 -4.48
N LEU A 46 1.59 -13.50 -4.02
CA LEU A 46 1.67 -12.06 -3.81
C LEU A 46 2.45 -11.78 -2.53
N ARG A 47 3.43 -10.88 -2.63
CA ARG A 47 4.20 -10.40 -1.50
C ARG A 47 4.03 -8.91 -1.34
N VAL A 48 3.97 -8.51 -0.09
CA VAL A 48 3.93 -7.11 0.34
C VAL A 48 5.33 -6.75 0.81
N LYS A 49 5.89 -5.67 0.29
CA LYS A 49 7.19 -5.14 0.71
C LYS A 49 7.06 -3.71 1.15
N ASN A 50 7.64 -3.40 2.28
CA ASN A 50 7.80 -2.03 2.72
C ASN A 50 9.14 -1.49 2.22
N ILE A 51 9.10 -0.58 1.27
CA ILE A 51 10.30 0.12 0.74
C ILE A 51 10.54 1.47 1.42
N GLY A 52 9.65 1.85 2.35
CA GLY A 52 9.82 3.05 3.18
C GLY A 52 10.75 2.81 4.37
N LYS A 53 11.14 3.89 5.02
CA LYS A 53 12.08 3.87 6.15
C LYS A 53 11.42 3.58 7.50
N SER A 54 10.09 3.75 7.61
CA SER A 54 9.31 3.47 8.81
C SER A 54 8.57 2.13 8.69
N PRO A 55 8.33 1.40 9.79
CA PRO A 55 7.47 0.23 9.76
C PRO A 55 6.04 0.61 9.38
N ALA A 56 5.37 -0.28 8.64
CA ALA A 56 3.95 -0.21 8.36
C ALA A 56 3.20 -1.16 9.30
N LEU A 57 2.09 -0.69 9.84
CA LEU A 57 1.25 -1.39 10.81
C LEU A 57 -0.15 -1.63 10.22
N ASN A 58 -0.86 -2.63 10.71
CA ASN A 58 -2.26 -2.90 10.38
C ASN A 58 -2.52 -2.91 8.87
N ILE A 59 -1.67 -3.60 8.13
CA ILE A 59 -1.71 -3.64 6.66
C ILE A 59 -2.88 -4.50 6.22
N ARG A 60 -3.80 -3.90 5.46
CA ARG A 60 -4.99 -4.54 4.91
C ARG A 60 -5.02 -4.38 3.40
N VAL A 61 -4.92 -5.48 2.70
CA VAL A 61 -5.17 -5.50 1.25
C VAL A 61 -6.68 -5.60 1.04
N LYS A 62 -7.24 -4.71 0.21
CA LYS A 62 -8.67 -4.75 -0.11
C LYS A 62 -9.00 -5.96 -0.96
N ASP A 63 -10.20 -6.48 -0.78
CA ASP A 63 -10.71 -7.61 -1.54
C ASP A 63 -10.66 -7.30 -3.05
N VAL A 64 -10.17 -8.24 -3.83
CA VAL A 64 -10.20 -8.17 -5.30
C VAL A 64 -11.38 -9.00 -5.79
N ILE A 65 -12.24 -8.37 -6.60
CA ILE A 65 -13.43 -9.02 -7.16
C ILE A 65 -13.18 -9.29 -8.63
N ARG A 66 -13.41 -10.52 -9.05
CA ARG A 66 -13.31 -10.97 -10.45
C ARG A 66 -14.54 -11.76 -10.83
N THR A 67 -15.08 -11.50 -12.01
CA THR A 67 -16.23 -12.22 -12.54
C THR A 67 -15.79 -13.14 -13.66
N ASP A 68 -16.16 -14.39 -13.58
CA ASP A 68 -15.99 -15.35 -14.66
C ASP A 68 -17.31 -15.41 -15.48
N SER A 69 -17.24 -14.97 -16.71
CA SER A 69 -18.36 -15.06 -17.66
C SER A 69 -18.22 -16.23 -18.63
N SER A 70 -17.27 -17.15 -18.37
CA SER A 70 -17.14 -18.38 -19.16
C SER A 70 -18.27 -19.35 -18.81
N ASN A 71 -18.73 -20.12 -19.78
CA ASN A 71 -19.71 -21.19 -19.60
C ASN A 71 -21.13 -20.77 -19.22
N ASN A 72 -21.62 -19.59 -19.60
CA ASN A 72 -22.97 -19.10 -19.23
C ASN A 72 -23.25 -19.05 -17.71
N ARG A 73 -22.23 -19.07 -16.86
CA ARG A 73 -22.32 -18.83 -15.44
C ARG A 73 -21.55 -17.54 -15.12
N ASN A 74 -22.24 -16.62 -14.45
CA ASN A 74 -21.60 -15.41 -13.91
C ASN A 74 -21.14 -15.70 -12.49
N ASP A 75 -20.05 -16.45 -12.33
CA ASP A 75 -19.49 -16.73 -11.03
C ASP A 75 -18.64 -15.54 -10.56
N ASN A 76 -18.94 -15.04 -9.36
CA ASN A 76 -18.20 -13.96 -8.73
C ASN A 76 -17.16 -14.54 -7.76
N TYR A 77 -15.90 -14.29 -8.08
CA TYR A 77 -14.78 -14.63 -7.22
C TYR A 77 -14.34 -13.41 -6.40
N VAL A 78 -14.27 -13.58 -5.09
CA VAL A 78 -13.77 -12.57 -4.16
C VAL A 78 -12.52 -13.12 -3.49
N PHE A 79 -11.40 -12.45 -3.68
CA PHE A 79 -10.12 -12.81 -3.08
C PHE A 79 -9.92 -11.98 -1.83
N LYS A 80 -9.98 -12.64 -0.67
CA LYS A 80 -9.77 -12.03 0.64
C LYS A 80 -8.32 -12.22 1.07
N PHE A 81 -7.73 -11.18 1.61
CA PHE A 81 -6.34 -11.17 2.05
C PHE A 81 -6.26 -11.20 3.57
N THR A 82 -5.30 -11.97 4.08
CA THR A 82 -5.01 -11.98 5.51
C THR A 82 -4.38 -10.65 5.91
N GLU A 83 -4.85 -10.06 7.01
CA GLU A 83 -4.26 -8.85 7.59
C GLU A 83 -2.84 -9.13 8.07
N ILE A 84 -1.92 -8.20 7.77
CA ILE A 84 -0.53 -8.25 8.20
C ILE A 84 -0.35 -7.22 9.30
N ALA A 85 -0.07 -7.66 10.52
CA ALA A 85 0.03 -6.78 11.67
C ALA A 85 1.17 -5.76 11.54
N VAL A 86 2.35 -6.19 11.08
CA VAL A 86 3.55 -5.34 10.97
C VAL A 86 4.39 -5.76 9.76
N CYS A 87 4.86 -4.79 8.99
CA CYS A 87 5.91 -4.97 8.00
C CYS A 87 7.03 -3.97 8.27
N GLY A 88 8.18 -4.45 8.77
CA GLY A 88 9.35 -3.61 9.03
C GLY A 88 9.89 -2.94 7.76
N SER A 89 10.71 -1.90 7.94
CA SER A 89 11.42 -1.25 6.83
C SER A 89 12.22 -2.27 6.02
N GLU A 90 12.15 -2.18 4.70
CA GLU A 90 12.86 -3.06 3.74
C GLU A 90 12.53 -4.57 3.87
N LYS A 91 11.51 -4.91 4.68
CA LYS A 91 11.03 -6.29 4.83
C LYS A 91 9.93 -6.62 3.84
N GLU A 92 9.82 -7.91 3.55
CA GLU A 92 8.76 -8.47 2.72
C GLU A 92 8.03 -9.59 3.46
N ILE A 93 6.73 -9.67 3.24
CA ILE A 93 5.84 -10.66 3.88
C ILE A 93 4.90 -11.21 2.81
N GLY A 94 4.67 -12.52 2.84
CA GLY A 94 3.65 -13.15 2.00
C GLY A 94 2.25 -12.73 2.41
N ALA A 95 1.42 -12.33 1.45
CA ALA A 95 0.00 -12.10 1.68
C ALA A 95 -0.76 -13.42 1.54
N GLY A 96 -1.35 -13.91 2.62
CA GLY A 96 -2.27 -15.05 2.56
C GLY A 96 -3.53 -14.66 1.79
N ILE A 97 -3.97 -15.52 0.86
CA ILE A 97 -5.13 -15.27 0.00
C ILE A 97 -6.12 -16.41 0.18
N THR A 98 -7.38 -16.07 0.44
CA THR A 98 -8.48 -17.02 0.49
C THR A 98 -9.50 -16.66 -0.58
N PRO A 99 -9.62 -17.46 -1.67
CA PRO A 99 -10.63 -17.23 -2.68
C PRO A 99 -12.01 -17.68 -2.19
N HIS A 100 -13.04 -16.92 -2.57
CA HIS A 100 -14.44 -17.23 -2.33
C HIS A 100 -15.15 -17.24 -3.67
N CYS A 101 -16.01 -18.22 -3.90
CA CYS A 101 -16.88 -18.26 -5.05
C CYS A 101 -18.34 -18.11 -4.58
N ASN A 102 -19.05 -17.11 -5.10
CA ASN A 102 -20.44 -16.81 -4.75
C ASN A 102 -20.65 -16.76 -3.21
N GLY A 103 -19.71 -16.13 -2.50
CA GLY A 103 -19.73 -15.95 -1.05
C GLY A 103 -19.24 -17.12 -0.21
N LYS A 104 -18.91 -18.27 -0.81
CA LYS A 104 -18.42 -19.46 -0.10
C LYS A 104 -16.90 -19.57 -0.23
N PRO A 105 -16.15 -19.82 0.86
CA PRO A 105 -14.71 -20.00 0.78
C PRO A 105 -14.35 -21.29 0.04
N ILE A 106 -13.30 -21.23 -0.77
CA ILE A 106 -12.72 -22.40 -1.43
C ILE A 106 -11.58 -22.90 -0.54
N ILE A 107 -11.80 -24.06 0.09
CA ILE A 107 -10.93 -24.58 1.14
C ILE A 107 -9.90 -25.59 0.59
N THR A 108 -10.22 -26.25 -0.53
CA THR A 108 -9.32 -27.22 -1.14
C THR A 108 -8.09 -26.53 -1.71
N SER A 109 -6.89 -26.79 -1.18
CA SER A 109 -5.66 -26.07 -1.53
C SER A 109 -5.38 -26.09 -3.03
N GLY A 110 -5.48 -27.22 -3.69
CA GLY A 110 -5.24 -27.31 -5.13
C GLY A 110 -6.24 -26.53 -5.99
N GLU A 111 -7.51 -26.48 -5.60
CA GLU A 111 -8.52 -25.68 -6.28
C GLU A 111 -8.30 -24.19 -6.03
N ALA A 112 -8.02 -23.81 -4.79
CA ALA A 112 -7.73 -22.43 -4.41
C ALA A 112 -6.51 -21.89 -5.18
N ASP A 113 -5.42 -22.65 -5.26
CA ASP A 113 -4.20 -22.27 -5.97
C ASP A 113 -4.45 -22.08 -7.48
N ASN A 114 -5.24 -22.96 -8.09
CA ASN A 114 -5.61 -22.85 -9.50
C ASN A 114 -6.44 -21.60 -9.77
N ILE A 115 -7.40 -21.28 -8.91
CA ILE A 115 -8.26 -20.10 -9.04
C ILE A 115 -7.43 -18.83 -8.82
N ILE A 116 -6.58 -18.78 -7.80
CA ILE A 116 -5.66 -17.67 -7.58
C ILE A 116 -4.77 -17.44 -8.80
N LYS A 117 -4.20 -18.52 -9.34
CA LYS A 117 -3.37 -18.45 -10.53
C LYS A 117 -4.14 -17.96 -11.75
N TYR A 118 -5.37 -18.40 -11.95
CA TYR A 118 -6.18 -18.02 -13.11
C TYR A 118 -6.64 -16.56 -13.07
N PHE A 119 -7.06 -16.06 -11.90
CA PHE A 119 -7.67 -14.74 -11.79
C PHE A 119 -6.73 -13.62 -11.31
N LEU A 120 -5.71 -13.95 -10.52
CA LEU A 120 -4.80 -12.96 -9.96
C LEU A 120 -3.41 -12.98 -10.61
N ASP A 121 -3.09 -14.05 -11.36
CA ASP A 121 -1.83 -14.09 -12.10
C ASP A 121 -1.87 -13.10 -13.27
N TYR A 122 -0.93 -12.15 -13.28
CA TYR A 122 -0.81 -11.21 -14.39
C TYR A 122 -0.57 -11.91 -15.75
N ASN A 123 0.09 -13.08 -15.76
CA ASN A 123 0.29 -13.88 -16.98
C ASN A 123 -1.01 -14.48 -17.53
N SER A 124 -2.07 -14.60 -16.72
CA SER A 124 -3.37 -15.10 -17.13
C SER A 124 -4.31 -14.01 -17.60
N LEU A 125 -3.96 -12.73 -17.38
CA LEU A 125 -4.76 -11.60 -17.79
C LEU A 125 -4.69 -11.42 -19.31
N ALA A 126 -5.84 -11.31 -19.96
CA ALA A 126 -5.91 -10.95 -21.37
C ALA A 126 -5.43 -9.51 -21.59
N GLN A 127 -5.00 -9.21 -22.82
CA GLN A 127 -4.58 -7.87 -23.19
C GLN A 127 -5.69 -6.85 -22.89
N GLY A 128 -5.35 -5.79 -22.15
CA GLY A 128 -6.29 -4.75 -21.74
C GLY A 128 -7.07 -5.05 -20.46
N GLN A 129 -6.98 -6.27 -19.90
CA GLN A 129 -7.52 -6.54 -18.57
C GLN A 129 -6.54 -6.06 -17.49
N ASN A 130 -7.08 -5.44 -16.46
CA ASN A 130 -6.31 -5.03 -15.29
C ASN A 130 -7.19 -5.10 -14.03
N TYR A 131 -6.54 -5.03 -12.86
CA TYR A 131 -7.21 -4.80 -11.59
C TYR A 131 -6.30 -3.98 -10.66
N GLU A 132 -6.91 -3.32 -9.68
CA GLU A 132 -6.17 -2.55 -8.69
C GLU A 132 -5.98 -3.37 -7.40
N LEU A 133 -4.76 -3.35 -6.88
CA LEU A 133 -4.44 -3.79 -5.53
C LEU A 133 -4.35 -2.55 -4.66
N ILE A 134 -5.31 -2.41 -3.75
CA ILE A 134 -5.40 -1.29 -2.82
C ILE A 134 -5.02 -1.79 -1.44
N ILE A 135 -4.05 -1.13 -0.81
CA ILE A 135 -3.52 -1.50 0.50
C ILE A 135 -3.63 -0.32 1.44
N ASP A 136 -4.40 -0.48 2.49
CA ASP A 136 -4.49 0.48 3.58
C ASP A 136 -3.57 0.04 4.72
N TYR A 137 -2.84 0.98 5.33
CA TYR A 137 -1.91 0.72 6.42
C TYR A 137 -1.71 1.96 7.29
N GLU A 138 -1.10 1.78 8.44
CA GLU A 138 -0.79 2.84 9.39
C GLU A 138 0.72 2.97 9.57
N ASP A 139 1.20 4.18 9.88
CA ASP A 139 2.56 4.40 10.36
C ASP A 139 2.61 4.35 11.90
N ILE A 140 3.81 4.48 12.46
CA ILE A 140 4.02 4.48 13.92
C ILE A 140 3.39 5.68 14.64
N GLU A 141 3.09 6.75 13.92
CA GLU A 141 2.40 7.96 14.42
C GLU A 141 0.88 7.87 14.27
N LYS A 142 0.36 6.69 13.82
CA LYS A 142 -1.06 6.44 13.50
C LYS A 142 -1.58 7.21 12.29
N GLY A 143 -0.70 7.77 11.48
CA GLY A 143 -1.05 8.28 10.17
C GLY A 143 -1.54 7.13 9.27
N LYS A 144 -2.66 7.35 8.58
CA LYS A 144 -3.27 6.35 7.70
C LYS A 144 -2.85 6.58 6.27
N TRP A 145 -2.46 5.52 5.60
CA TRP A 145 -1.92 5.58 4.25
C TRP A 145 -2.59 4.56 3.34
N ARG A 146 -2.61 4.86 2.07
CA ARG A 146 -3.08 3.95 1.02
C ARG A 146 -2.06 3.88 -0.10
N SER A 147 -1.62 2.66 -0.41
CA SER A 147 -0.88 2.35 -1.64
C SER A 147 -1.83 1.75 -2.66
N ILE A 148 -1.65 2.13 -3.92
CA ILE A 148 -2.39 1.58 -5.05
C ILE A 148 -1.38 1.04 -6.06
N SER A 149 -1.58 -0.21 -6.47
CA SER A 149 -0.84 -0.84 -7.56
C SER A 149 -1.81 -1.34 -8.61
N ILE A 150 -1.44 -1.26 -9.87
CA ILE A 150 -2.20 -1.80 -11.00
C ILE A 150 -1.53 -3.11 -11.40
N VAL A 151 -2.33 -4.15 -11.55
CA VAL A 151 -1.91 -5.45 -12.10
C VAL A 151 -2.52 -5.59 -13.49
N ASP A 152 -1.68 -5.75 -14.48
CA ASP A 152 -2.05 -6.01 -15.87
C ASP A 152 -1.23 -7.18 -16.43
N ASN A 153 -1.39 -7.51 -17.71
CA ASN A 153 -0.66 -8.60 -18.37
C ASN A 153 0.86 -8.36 -18.51
N LYS A 154 1.36 -7.18 -18.13
CA LYS A 154 2.80 -6.87 -18.12
C LYS A 154 3.40 -7.00 -16.71
N GLY A 155 2.57 -7.11 -15.68
CA GLY A 155 3.01 -7.27 -14.29
C GLY A 155 2.26 -6.40 -13.29
N VAL A 156 2.95 -6.13 -12.18
CA VAL A 156 2.44 -5.27 -11.10
C VAL A 156 3.15 -3.94 -11.16
N HIS A 157 2.39 -2.87 -11.32
CA HIS A 157 2.90 -1.51 -11.46
C HIS A 157 2.44 -0.66 -10.27
N PHE A 158 3.39 -0.12 -9.53
CA PHE A 158 3.08 0.86 -8.48
C PHE A 158 2.49 2.13 -9.11
N LYS A 159 1.37 2.61 -8.58
CA LYS A 159 0.68 3.79 -9.07
C LYS A 159 0.90 5.00 -8.17
N GLU A 160 0.52 4.88 -6.89
CA GLU A 160 0.59 6.01 -5.96
C GLU A 160 0.55 5.58 -4.49
N VAL A 161 1.02 6.48 -3.62
CA VAL A 161 0.75 6.45 -2.17
C VAL A 161 0.09 7.76 -1.78
N LYS A 162 -0.97 7.68 -0.99
CA LYS A 162 -1.66 8.85 -0.44
C LYS A 162 -1.98 8.70 1.03
N GLU A 163 -1.96 9.81 1.74
CA GLU A 163 -2.46 9.89 3.12
C GLU A 163 -3.99 9.87 3.11
N LEU A 164 -4.56 9.14 4.05
CA LEU A 164 -6.01 9.08 4.26
C LEU A 164 -6.35 10.01 5.43
N ASN A 165 -7.24 10.94 5.20
CA ASN A 165 -7.77 11.86 6.23
C ASN A 165 -8.72 11.14 7.19
#